data_6f3d67fcfe8b959542313e6a835db853
#
_entry.id   6f3d67fcfe8b959542313e6a835db853
#
_cell.length_a   1.000
_cell.length_b   1.000
_cell.length_c   1.000
_cell.angle_alpha   90.00
_cell.angle_beta   90.00
_cell.angle_gamma   90.00
#
_symmetry.space_group_name_H-M   'P 1'
#
loop_
_entity.id
_entity.type
_entity.pdbx_description
1 polymer ?
#
loop_
_entity_poly.entity_id
_entity_poly.type
_entity_poly.pdbx_seq_one_letter_code
_entity_poly.pdbx_strand_id
1 'polypeptide(L)'
;MSRWSGTLSRIDRLIEKYRQAQEELLAEAGKPPKGTQQEYRERLLAKTAAIFAAVFMYTRKWSRGNVRALYSEGMKESADAVKRQYAAAGKKSPSLRGWTAADDAAVAASQANIDTLLMEAVDAARQHMQTEIQQAALRATEEAMTKGQATQLMQAQLIQALKAKGIESVSYVRNGKTCYMQLDAYAELVARTTEHEIRNTANINLGDRIGNHLVRISSHSGACPICTPYQGRVYSTDMSDERYPYLYDTPFSREYQNFHPRCRHVATQYIEELHTPEENARMQEFSNRDFDVGGSGWTKKQAEAAEKSLERYRLKQARNRRLYEDQKQYARYRLVLGDDAPKTFSVFRRIKAADGERWREIQQQYKRLNNATGLQEQLPFVYNGKKAFIPKNTMITSVKVIAGAGVKRKIDVVGRLIIQYGGTAEEWTKRVGKVESDQYIFDIHWYERNGVQYQAKIKHIKEKE
;
A
#
# COMPACT_ATOMS: atom_id res chain seq x y z
N MET A 1 14.48 -16.24 13.58
CA MET A 1 14.74 -14.79 13.81
C MET A 1 15.93 -14.39 12.96
N SER A 2 15.72 -13.90 11.74
CA SER A 2 16.81 -13.37 10.92
C SER A 2 17.09 -11.94 11.38
N ARG A 3 18.34 -11.69 11.78
CA ARG A 3 18.89 -10.38 12.10
C ARG A 3 18.69 -9.48 10.85
N TRP A 4 17.90 -8.45 10.98
CA TRP A 4 17.88 -7.34 10.06
C TRP A 4 19.18 -6.56 10.25
N SER A 5 20.22 -6.94 9.49
CA SER A 5 21.40 -6.09 9.30
C SER A 5 20.96 -4.88 8.47
N GLY A 6 21.31 -3.68 8.92
CA GLY A 6 20.78 -2.39 8.51
C GLY A 6 20.93 -1.93 7.04
N THR A 7 20.99 -2.85 6.08
CA THR A 7 21.02 -2.52 4.65
C THR A 7 19.74 -3.02 3.99
N LEU A 8 18.93 -2.10 3.46
CA LEU A 8 17.75 -2.42 2.68
C LEU A 8 18.12 -3.27 1.45
N SER A 9 17.29 -4.31 1.15
CA SER A 9 17.43 -5.06 -0.10
C SER A 9 17.21 -4.15 -1.32
N ARG A 10 17.60 -4.62 -2.53
CA ARG A 10 17.32 -3.88 -3.78
C ARG A 10 15.82 -3.61 -3.95
N ILE A 11 15.00 -4.63 -3.68
CA ILE A 11 13.54 -4.53 -3.75
C ILE A 11 13.01 -3.55 -2.69
N ASP A 12 13.50 -3.61 -1.45
CA ASP A 12 13.05 -2.69 -0.39
C ASP A 12 13.37 -1.23 -0.72
N ARG A 13 14.50 -0.94 -1.39
CA ARG A 13 14.83 0.41 -1.87
C ARG A 13 13.86 0.91 -2.94
N LEU A 14 13.41 0.04 -3.86
CA LEU A 14 12.39 0.39 -4.83
C LEU A 14 11.07 0.75 -4.12
N ILE A 15 10.59 -0.12 -3.24
CA ILE A 15 9.34 0.09 -2.49
C ILE A 15 9.41 1.37 -1.65
N GLU A 16 10.54 1.63 -1.00
CA GLU A 16 10.73 2.84 -0.19
C GLU A 16 10.64 4.13 -1.03
N LYS A 17 11.11 4.11 -2.28
CA LYS A 17 10.97 5.25 -3.19
C LYS A 17 9.51 5.60 -3.48
N TYR A 18 8.66 4.59 -3.63
CA TYR A 18 7.22 4.78 -3.81
C TYR A 18 6.54 5.33 -2.55
N ARG A 19 6.95 4.87 -1.37
CA ARG A 19 6.47 5.39 -0.08
C ARG A 19 6.84 6.85 0.13
N GLN A 20 8.10 7.20 -0.16
CA GLN A 20 8.57 8.59 -0.09
C GLN A 20 7.77 9.52 -1.00
N ALA A 21 7.49 9.10 -2.23
CA ALA A 21 6.67 9.87 -3.15
C ALA A 21 5.25 10.12 -2.60
N GLN A 22 4.62 9.11 -2.00
CA GLN A 22 3.32 9.30 -1.34
C GLN A 22 3.40 10.27 -0.16
N GLU A 23 4.44 10.17 0.68
CA GLU A 23 4.64 11.09 1.81
C GLU A 23 4.86 12.52 1.33
N GLU A 24 5.64 12.73 0.26
CA GLU A 24 5.88 14.04 -0.35
C GLU A 24 4.58 14.66 -0.89
N LEU A 25 3.74 13.87 -1.58
CA LEU A 25 2.44 14.33 -2.10
C LEU A 25 1.48 14.73 -0.97
N LEU A 26 1.38 13.92 0.08
CA LEU A 26 0.55 14.21 1.24
C LEU A 26 1.06 15.45 1.99
N ALA A 27 2.37 15.59 2.15
CA ALA A 27 2.97 16.76 2.78
C ALA A 27 2.71 18.03 1.97
N GLU A 28 2.80 17.99 0.63
CA GLU A 28 2.53 19.15 -0.23
C GLU A 28 1.06 19.58 -0.16
N ALA A 29 0.12 18.62 -0.20
CA ALA A 29 -1.30 18.91 -0.03
C ALA A 29 -1.63 19.51 1.35
N GLY A 30 -0.91 19.11 2.38
CA GLY A 30 -1.07 19.62 3.75
C GLY A 30 -0.51 21.02 4.00
N LYS A 31 0.34 21.56 3.11
CA LYS A 31 0.90 22.91 3.27
C LYS A 31 -0.18 23.99 3.18
N PRO A 32 -0.13 25.03 4.02
CA PRO A 32 -1.07 26.14 3.93
C PRO A 32 -1.12 26.73 2.51
N PRO A 33 -2.31 27.00 1.96
CA PRO A 33 -2.43 27.59 0.63
C PRO A 33 -1.91 29.00 0.63
N LYS A 34 -1.05 29.32 -0.34
CA LYS A 34 -0.56 30.67 -0.60
C LYS A 34 -1.08 31.14 -1.95
N GLY A 35 -1.48 32.39 -2.03
CA GLY A 35 -1.97 33.00 -3.27
C GLY A 35 -3.43 32.64 -3.61
N THR A 36 -3.78 32.78 -4.86
CA THR A 36 -5.11 32.49 -5.41
C THR A 36 -5.35 30.97 -5.48
N GLN A 37 -6.62 30.58 -5.62
CA GLN A 37 -6.98 29.17 -5.85
C GLN A 37 -6.31 28.61 -7.11
N GLN A 38 -6.22 29.41 -8.16
CA GLN A 38 -5.56 29.00 -9.39
C GLN A 38 -4.07 28.73 -9.18
N GLU A 39 -3.34 29.65 -8.56
CA GLU A 39 -1.91 29.47 -8.23
C GLU A 39 -1.68 28.28 -7.33
N TYR A 40 -2.55 28.06 -6.33
CA TYR A 40 -2.48 26.90 -5.47
C TYR A 40 -2.68 25.60 -6.24
N ARG A 41 -3.69 25.53 -7.12
CA ARG A 41 -3.95 24.39 -7.99
C ARG A 41 -2.78 24.10 -8.93
N GLU A 42 -2.28 25.12 -9.62
CA GLU A 42 -1.15 24.99 -10.57
C GLU A 42 0.12 24.48 -9.86
N ARG A 43 0.41 25.00 -8.66
CA ARG A 43 1.51 24.50 -7.83
C ARG A 43 1.36 23.04 -7.46
N LEU A 44 0.18 22.61 -7.02
CA LEU A 44 -0.09 21.20 -6.69
C LEU A 44 0.05 20.30 -7.91
N LEU A 45 -0.49 20.70 -9.06
CA LEU A 45 -0.36 19.94 -10.32
C LEU A 45 1.10 19.81 -10.75
N ALA A 46 1.86 20.90 -10.72
CA ALA A 46 3.28 20.90 -11.07
C ALA A 46 4.11 20.02 -10.12
N LYS A 47 3.87 20.11 -8.80
CA LYS A 47 4.53 19.24 -7.82
C LYS A 47 4.16 17.77 -7.98
N THR A 48 2.90 17.47 -8.21
CA THR A 48 2.43 16.12 -8.51
C THR A 48 3.14 15.56 -9.74
N ALA A 49 3.19 16.31 -10.83
CA ALA A 49 3.90 15.90 -12.05
C ALA A 49 5.39 15.65 -11.80
N ALA A 50 6.07 16.52 -11.07
CA ALA A 50 7.50 16.39 -10.76
C ALA A 50 7.79 15.14 -9.89
N ILE A 51 6.99 14.88 -8.87
CA ILE A 51 7.16 13.72 -7.97
C ILE A 51 6.96 12.42 -8.77
N PHE A 52 5.89 12.31 -9.57
CA PHE A 52 5.66 11.11 -10.38
C PHE A 52 6.69 10.93 -11.49
N ALA A 53 7.18 12.00 -12.11
CA ALA A 53 8.29 11.93 -13.05
C ALA A 53 9.57 11.39 -12.38
N ALA A 54 9.88 11.82 -11.17
CA ALA A 54 11.03 11.31 -10.41
C ALA A 54 10.89 9.81 -10.07
N VAL A 55 9.69 9.36 -9.68
CA VAL A 55 9.40 7.93 -9.44
C VAL A 55 9.58 7.12 -10.73
N PHE A 56 9.02 7.60 -11.83
CA PHE A 56 9.14 6.99 -13.16
C PHE A 56 10.61 6.80 -13.58
N MET A 57 11.41 7.87 -13.53
CA MET A 57 12.83 7.83 -13.87
C MET A 57 13.62 6.88 -12.94
N TYR A 58 13.30 6.90 -11.65
CA TYR A 58 13.93 5.99 -10.69
C TYR A 58 13.61 4.53 -11.01
N THR A 59 12.34 4.20 -11.30
CA THR A 59 11.89 2.86 -11.64
C THR A 59 12.63 2.31 -12.84
N ARG A 60 12.70 3.08 -13.93
CA ARG A 60 13.45 2.69 -15.14
C ARG A 60 14.94 2.48 -14.89
N LYS A 61 15.56 3.36 -14.11
CA LYS A 61 16.98 3.20 -13.74
C LYS A 61 17.18 1.96 -12.88
N TRP A 62 16.24 1.74 -11.94
CA TRP A 62 16.29 0.60 -11.03
C TRP A 62 16.14 -0.73 -11.80
N SER A 63 15.16 -0.86 -12.67
CA SER A 63 14.89 -2.10 -13.43
C SER A 63 16.10 -2.46 -14.30
N ARG A 64 16.66 -1.50 -15.05
CA ARG A 64 17.86 -1.70 -15.89
C ARG A 64 19.09 -2.15 -15.09
N GLY A 65 19.28 -1.61 -13.88
CA GLY A 65 20.44 -1.93 -13.06
C GLY A 65 20.28 -3.19 -12.20
N ASN A 66 19.07 -3.62 -11.89
CA ASN A 66 18.85 -4.64 -10.88
C ASN A 66 18.23 -5.94 -11.41
N VAL A 67 17.41 -5.94 -12.46
CA VAL A 67 16.76 -7.16 -12.97
C VAL A 67 17.80 -8.19 -13.40
N ARG A 68 18.81 -7.79 -14.20
CA ARG A 68 19.90 -8.67 -14.60
C ARG A 68 20.68 -9.22 -13.39
N ALA A 69 20.90 -8.41 -12.36
CA ALA A 69 21.59 -8.82 -11.15
C ALA A 69 20.77 -9.84 -10.35
N LEU A 70 19.45 -9.64 -10.21
CA LEU A 70 18.54 -10.59 -9.57
C LEU A 70 18.50 -11.93 -10.31
N TYR A 71 18.47 -11.89 -11.64
CA TYR A 71 18.52 -13.10 -12.46
C TYR A 71 19.85 -13.85 -12.28
N SER A 72 20.98 -13.14 -12.31
CA SER A 72 22.30 -13.73 -12.08
C SER A 72 22.44 -14.35 -10.69
N GLU A 73 21.84 -13.72 -9.67
CA GLU A 73 21.77 -14.28 -8.30
C GLU A 73 20.91 -15.55 -8.28
N GLY A 74 19.75 -15.56 -8.94
CA GLY A 74 18.90 -16.73 -9.09
C GLY A 74 19.62 -17.88 -9.78
N MET A 75 20.34 -17.60 -10.88
CA MET A 75 21.15 -18.60 -11.59
C MET A 75 22.24 -19.19 -10.70
N LYS A 76 22.94 -18.33 -9.93
CA LYS A 76 23.97 -18.78 -8.98
C LYS A 76 23.38 -19.68 -7.89
N GLU A 77 22.28 -19.24 -7.26
CA GLU A 77 21.58 -20.01 -6.23
C GLU A 77 21.16 -21.39 -6.76
N SER A 78 20.63 -21.43 -7.99
CA SER A 78 20.21 -22.65 -8.68
C SER A 78 21.38 -23.58 -8.96
N ALA A 79 22.48 -23.02 -9.52
CA ALA A 79 23.70 -23.77 -9.77
C ALA A 79 24.31 -24.35 -8.50
N ASP A 80 24.33 -23.57 -7.42
CA ASP A 80 24.83 -24.01 -6.12
C ASP A 80 23.92 -25.09 -5.50
N ALA A 81 22.61 -25.04 -5.73
CA ALA A 81 21.66 -26.08 -5.31
C ALA A 81 21.90 -27.38 -6.07
N VAL A 82 22.09 -27.33 -7.37
CA VAL A 82 22.44 -28.50 -8.21
C VAL A 82 23.77 -29.11 -7.76
N LYS A 83 24.83 -28.30 -7.58
CA LYS A 83 26.12 -28.79 -7.06
C LYS A 83 25.97 -29.52 -5.72
N ARG A 84 25.18 -29.00 -4.80
CA ARG A 84 24.93 -29.65 -3.50
C ARG A 84 24.23 -30.99 -3.66
N GLN A 85 23.29 -31.16 -4.61
CA GLN A 85 22.67 -32.44 -4.89
C GLN A 85 23.67 -33.47 -5.41
N TYR A 86 24.52 -33.09 -6.40
CA TYR A 86 25.57 -33.98 -6.90
C TYR A 86 26.58 -34.35 -5.82
N ALA A 87 27.02 -33.40 -5.01
CA ALA A 87 27.95 -33.66 -3.90
C ALA A 87 27.34 -34.60 -2.84
N ALA A 88 26.05 -34.44 -2.51
CA ALA A 88 25.36 -35.33 -1.57
C ALA A 88 25.27 -36.79 -2.11
N ALA A 89 25.17 -36.97 -3.44
CA ALA A 89 25.19 -38.25 -4.11
C ALA A 89 26.61 -38.80 -4.38
N GLY A 90 27.68 -38.08 -3.95
CA GLY A 90 29.06 -38.46 -4.23
C GLY A 90 29.46 -38.40 -5.71
N LYS A 91 28.72 -37.62 -6.52
CA LYS A 91 28.92 -37.47 -7.96
C LYS A 91 29.48 -36.11 -8.34
N LYS A 92 30.17 -36.03 -9.47
CA LYS A 92 30.66 -34.76 -10.02
C LYS A 92 29.56 -34.06 -10.80
N SER A 93 29.26 -32.78 -10.44
CA SER A 93 28.26 -32.01 -11.17
C SER A 93 28.72 -31.65 -12.59
N PRO A 94 27.77 -31.52 -13.55
CA PRO A 94 28.07 -30.97 -14.88
C PRO A 94 28.56 -29.54 -14.79
N SER A 95 29.05 -29.00 -15.91
CA SER A 95 29.41 -27.59 -16.00
C SER A 95 28.12 -26.73 -15.98
N LEU A 96 28.00 -25.87 -14.99
CA LEU A 96 26.85 -24.98 -14.78
C LEU A 96 27.19 -23.53 -15.11
N ARG A 97 28.30 -23.31 -15.81
CA ARG A 97 28.80 -21.97 -16.18
C ARG A 97 28.27 -21.57 -17.56
N GLY A 98 28.22 -20.29 -17.76
CA GLY A 98 27.86 -19.67 -19.03
C GLY A 98 26.59 -18.81 -18.90
N TRP A 99 26.45 -17.93 -19.85
CA TRP A 99 25.28 -17.09 -20.06
C TRP A 99 24.81 -17.32 -21.50
N THR A 100 23.51 -17.50 -21.69
CA THR A 100 22.94 -17.88 -22.99
C THR A 100 21.98 -16.79 -23.49
N ALA A 101 21.58 -16.89 -24.77
CA ALA A 101 20.56 -16.03 -25.34
C ALA A 101 19.22 -16.15 -24.61
N ALA A 102 18.89 -17.34 -24.06
CA ALA A 102 17.69 -17.56 -23.26
C ALA A 102 17.72 -16.73 -21.95
N ASP A 103 18.89 -16.55 -21.34
CA ASP A 103 19.05 -15.72 -20.15
C ASP A 103 18.86 -14.24 -20.48
N ASP A 104 19.44 -13.77 -21.60
CA ASP A 104 19.23 -12.39 -22.04
C ASP A 104 17.75 -12.12 -22.37
N ALA A 105 17.07 -13.07 -23.03
CA ALA A 105 15.64 -12.99 -23.31
C ALA A 105 14.81 -12.95 -22.03
N ALA A 106 15.12 -13.81 -21.05
CA ALA A 106 14.42 -13.82 -19.76
C ALA A 106 14.61 -12.52 -18.96
N VAL A 107 15.83 -11.99 -18.95
CA VAL A 107 16.13 -10.68 -18.32
C VAL A 107 15.36 -9.56 -19.02
N ALA A 108 15.36 -9.53 -20.35
CA ALA A 108 14.65 -8.51 -21.12
C ALA A 108 13.12 -8.58 -20.89
N ALA A 109 12.55 -9.79 -20.89
CA ALA A 109 11.12 -10.00 -20.59
C ALA A 109 10.73 -9.54 -19.18
N SER A 110 11.50 -9.96 -18.15
CA SER A 110 11.26 -9.54 -16.77
C SER A 110 11.41 -8.03 -16.57
N GLN A 111 12.37 -7.41 -17.28
CA GLN A 111 12.56 -5.96 -17.24
C GLN A 111 11.39 -5.22 -17.89
N ALA A 112 10.94 -5.67 -19.06
CA ALA A 112 9.79 -5.09 -19.74
C ALA A 112 8.51 -5.21 -18.91
N ASN A 113 8.28 -6.37 -18.30
CA ASN A 113 7.11 -6.63 -17.45
C ASN A 113 7.06 -5.70 -16.23
N ILE A 114 8.14 -5.62 -15.45
CA ILE A 114 8.18 -4.75 -14.25
C ILE A 114 8.07 -3.28 -14.63
N ASP A 115 8.73 -2.85 -15.73
CA ASP A 115 8.63 -1.49 -16.23
C ASP A 115 7.18 -1.15 -16.61
N THR A 116 6.51 -1.99 -17.40
CA THR A 116 5.12 -1.78 -17.83
C THR A 116 4.20 -1.66 -16.62
N LEU A 117 4.19 -2.66 -15.73
CA LEU A 117 3.29 -2.70 -14.59
C LEU A 117 3.47 -1.51 -13.64
N LEU A 118 4.71 -1.14 -13.35
CA LEU A 118 4.99 -0.03 -12.44
C LEU A 118 4.75 1.34 -13.08
N MET A 119 5.00 1.48 -14.40
CA MET A 119 4.72 2.72 -15.10
C MET A 119 3.23 2.99 -15.25
N GLU A 120 2.45 1.96 -15.57
CA GLU A 120 0.98 2.05 -15.60
C GLU A 120 0.41 2.46 -14.24
N ALA A 121 0.95 1.90 -13.15
CA ALA A 121 0.53 2.27 -11.80
C ALA A 121 0.89 3.71 -11.43
N VAL A 122 2.08 4.18 -11.81
CA VAL A 122 2.52 5.57 -11.61
C VAL A 122 1.64 6.53 -12.41
N ASP A 123 1.33 6.20 -13.67
CA ASP A 123 0.49 7.05 -14.52
C ASP A 123 -0.96 7.09 -14.01
N ALA A 124 -1.53 5.94 -13.64
CA ALA A 124 -2.85 5.88 -13.03
C ALA A 124 -2.93 6.71 -11.74
N ALA A 125 -1.94 6.59 -10.86
CA ALA A 125 -1.88 7.38 -9.62
C ALA A 125 -1.74 8.89 -9.90
N ARG A 126 -0.96 9.28 -10.92
CA ARG A 126 -0.84 10.66 -11.38
C ARG A 126 -2.17 11.21 -11.87
N GLN A 127 -2.89 10.46 -12.71
CA GLN A 127 -4.19 10.84 -13.23
C GLN A 127 -5.23 10.97 -12.11
N HIS A 128 -5.26 10.04 -11.15
CA HIS A 128 -6.14 10.11 -9.99
C HIS A 128 -5.87 11.37 -9.15
N MET A 129 -4.61 11.67 -8.87
CA MET A 129 -4.25 12.90 -8.14
C MET A 129 -4.64 14.17 -8.89
N GLN A 130 -4.41 14.23 -10.19
CA GLN A 130 -4.83 15.36 -11.02
C GLN A 130 -6.36 15.55 -10.99
N THR A 131 -7.10 14.46 -11.09
CA THR A 131 -8.56 14.47 -11.01
C THR A 131 -9.05 14.97 -9.65
N GLU A 132 -8.49 14.47 -8.55
CA GLU A 132 -8.87 14.92 -7.19
C GLU A 132 -8.55 16.41 -6.96
N ILE A 133 -7.40 16.89 -7.46
CA ILE A 133 -7.02 18.32 -7.41
C ILE A 133 -8.02 19.18 -8.20
N GLN A 134 -8.37 18.75 -9.42
CA GLN A 134 -9.33 19.47 -10.28
C GLN A 134 -10.73 19.48 -9.68
N GLN A 135 -11.21 18.34 -9.20
CA GLN A 135 -12.53 18.22 -8.57
C GLN A 135 -12.62 19.04 -7.29
N ALA A 136 -11.58 19.05 -6.46
CA ALA A 136 -11.52 19.90 -5.29
C ALA A 136 -11.56 21.39 -5.66
N ALA A 137 -10.88 21.79 -6.74
CA ALA A 137 -10.91 23.16 -7.24
C ALA A 137 -12.30 23.56 -7.76
N LEU A 138 -12.95 22.71 -8.54
CA LEU A 138 -14.30 22.96 -9.08
C LEU A 138 -15.33 23.11 -7.94
N ARG A 139 -15.42 22.12 -7.05
CA ARG A 139 -16.32 22.18 -5.90
C ARG A 139 -16.08 23.42 -5.05
N ALA A 140 -14.79 23.74 -4.79
CA ALA A 140 -14.47 24.93 -4.01
C ALA A 140 -14.88 26.25 -4.72
N THR A 141 -14.85 26.29 -6.04
CA THR A 141 -15.31 27.46 -6.82
C THR A 141 -16.82 27.61 -6.76
N GLU A 142 -17.56 26.50 -6.88
CA GLU A 142 -19.03 26.46 -6.81
C GLU A 142 -19.55 26.82 -5.42
N GLU A 143 -18.86 26.40 -4.37
CA GLU A 143 -19.29 26.52 -2.98
C GLU A 143 -18.80 27.79 -2.28
N ALA A 144 -17.75 28.44 -2.77
CA ALA A 144 -17.14 29.59 -2.14
C ALA A 144 -17.85 30.91 -2.49
N MET A 145 -18.19 31.69 -1.45
CA MET A 145 -18.75 33.01 -1.62
C MET A 145 -17.70 34.10 -1.96
N THR A 146 -16.44 33.84 -1.64
CA THR A 146 -15.31 34.74 -1.92
C THR A 146 -14.09 34.00 -2.44
N LYS A 147 -13.23 34.68 -3.24
CA LYS A 147 -12.00 34.09 -3.79
C LYS A 147 -11.03 33.57 -2.72
N GLY A 148 -10.97 34.21 -1.55
CA GLY A 148 -10.10 33.76 -0.46
C GLY A 148 -10.61 32.47 0.23
N GLN A 149 -11.93 32.29 0.29
CA GLN A 149 -12.55 31.06 0.80
C GLN A 149 -12.34 29.88 -0.15
N ALA A 150 -12.35 30.11 -1.47
CA ALA A 150 -12.19 29.07 -2.46
C ALA A 150 -10.86 28.30 -2.33
N THR A 151 -9.75 28.98 -2.04
CA THR A 151 -8.45 28.34 -1.88
C THR A 151 -8.39 27.44 -0.64
N GLN A 152 -8.93 27.91 0.48
CA GLN A 152 -8.97 27.13 1.74
C GLN A 152 -9.91 25.94 1.63
N LEU A 153 -11.05 26.14 0.99
CA LEU A 153 -12.04 25.07 0.77
C LEU A 153 -11.47 23.99 -0.15
N MET A 154 -10.77 24.37 -1.22
CA MET A 154 -10.06 23.45 -2.10
C MET A 154 -9.05 22.58 -1.32
N GLN A 155 -8.24 23.18 -0.46
CA GLN A 155 -7.31 22.44 0.38
C GLN A 155 -8.03 21.47 1.32
N ALA A 156 -9.08 21.92 2.01
CA ALA A 156 -9.85 21.11 2.94
C ALA A 156 -10.48 19.90 2.25
N GLN A 157 -11.08 20.09 1.08
CA GLN A 157 -11.69 19.04 0.27
C GLN A 157 -10.65 18.06 -0.26
N LEU A 158 -9.50 18.53 -0.73
CA LEU A 158 -8.41 17.67 -1.18
C LEU A 158 -7.85 16.83 -0.02
N ILE A 159 -7.59 17.45 1.13
CA ILE A 159 -7.13 16.72 2.33
C ILE A 159 -8.18 15.68 2.76
N GLN A 160 -9.46 16.00 2.71
CA GLN A 160 -10.52 15.06 3.04
C GLN A 160 -10.56 13.87 2.07
N ALA A 161 -10.43 14.11 0.76
CA ALA A 161 -10.34 13.07 -0.24
C ALA A 161 -9.12 12.15 -0.02
N LEU A 162 -7.94 12.74 0.20
CA LEU A 162 -6.72 11.99 0.48
C LEU A 162 -6.77 11.21 1.81
N LYS A 163 -7.43 11.73 2.83
CA LYS A 163 -7.68 11.00 4.09
C LYS A 163 -8.59 9.78 3.88
N ALA A 164 -9.58 9.90 3.01
CA ALA A 164 -10.53 8.84 2.72
C ALA A 164 -9.94 7.75 1.82
N LYS A 165 -9.30 8.15 0.74
CA LYS A 165 -8.86 7.25 -0.34
C LYS A 165 -7.35 6.97 -0.35
N GLY A 166 -6.51 7.91 0.12
CA GLY A 166 -5.06 7.88 -0.07
C GLY A 166 -4.65 8.17 -1.51
N ILE A 167 -3.50 7.68 -1.94
CA ILE A 167 -3.02 7.78 -3.33
C ILE A 167 -3.28 6.45 -4.03
N GLU A 168 -4.42 6.39 -4.70
CA GLU A 168 -4.87 5.23 -5.45
C GLU A 168 -4.10 5.11 -6.77
N SER A 169 -3.86 3.86 -7.20
CA SER A 169 -3.23 3.54 -8.48
C SER A 169 -4.16 2.65 -9.33
N VAL A 170 -3.81 1.39 -9.52
CA VAL A 170 -4.58 0.46 -10.35
C VAL A 170 -5.87 0.01 -9.67
N SER A 171 -6.91 -0.20 -10.47
CA SER A 171 -8.18 -0.75 -10.02
C SER A 171 -8.23 -2.27 -10.16
N TYR A 172 -9.04 -2.89 -9.33
CA TYR A 172 -9.39 -4.32 -9.41
C TYR A 172 -10.83 -4.55 -8.95
N VAL A 173 -11.44 -5.63 -9.41
CA VAL A 173 -12.82 -5.96 -9.02
C VAL A 173 -12.80 -6.96 -7.87
N ARG A 174 -13.55 -6.67 -6.81
CA ARG A 174 -13.75 -7.57 -5.68
C ARG A 174 -15.23 -7.61 -5.29
N ASN A 175 -15.83 -8.80 -5.35
CA ASN A 175 -17.26 -9.00 -5.06
C ASN A 175 -18.16 -8.04 -5.87
N GLY A 176 -17.89 -7.89 -7.18
CA GLY A 176 -18.62 -7.02 -8.09
C GLY A 176 -18.40 -5.52 -7.88
N LYS A 177 -17.50 -5.11 -6.96
CA LYS A 177 -17.16 -3.70 -6.71
C LYS A 177 -15.77 -3.37 -7.20
N THR A 178 -15.63 -2.24 -7.88
CA THR A 178 -14.33 -1.68 -8.20
C THR A 178 -13.64 -1.20 -6.94
N CYS A 179 -12.43 -1.68 -6.71
CA CYS A 179 -11.54 -1.29 -5.63
C CYS A 179 -10.24 -0.75 -6.23
N TYR A 180 -9.55 0.10 -5.50
CA TYR A 180 -8.26 0.64 -5.92
C TYR A 180 -7.16 0.21 -4.95
N MET A 181 -5.97 -0.05 -5.49
CA MET A 181 -4.80 -0.36 -4.68
C MET A 181 -3.96 0.90 -4.47
N GLN A 182 -3.43 1.07 -3.27
CA GLN A 182 -2.48 2.15 -2.98
C GLN A 182 -1.21 1.96 -3.79
N LEU A 183 -0.61 3.04 -4.26
CA LEU A 183 0.53 3.01 -5.17
C LEU A 183 1.73 2.22 -4.60
N ASP A 184 2.08 2.43 -3.32
CA ASP A 184 3.19 1.72 -2.66
C ASP A 184 2.89 0.22 -2.46
N ALA A 185 1.63 -0.11 -2.14
CA ALA A 185 1.20 -1.50 -1.97
C ALA A 185 1.23 -2.27 -3.29
N TYR A 186 0.88 -1.60 -4.41
CA TYR A 186 0.98 -2.19 -5.73
C TYR A 186 2.44 -2.36 -6.16
N ALA A 187 3.28 -1.36 -5.94
CA ALA A 187 4.71 -1.45 -6.22
C ALA A 187 5.38 -2.59 -5.44
N GLU A 188 5.01 -2.78 -4.17
CA GLU A 188 5.46 -3.93 -3.38
C GLU A 188 4.96 -5.26 -3.95
N LEU A 189 3.70 -5.32 -4.38
CA LEU A 189 3.14 -6.52 -5.01
C LEU A 189 3.94 -6.90 -6.26
N VAL A 190 4.12 -5.97 -7.19
CA VAL A 190 4.83 -6.20 -8.46
C VAL A 190 6.27 -6.59 -8.19
N ALA A 191 7.01 -5.80 -7.43
CA ALA A 191 8.44 -6.02 -7.20
C ALA A 191 8.73 -7.39 -6.56
N ARG A 192 7.96 -7.79 -5.55
CA ARG A 192 8.14 -9.09 -4.90
C ARG A 192 7.70 -10.27 -5.75
N THR A 193 6.67 -10.09 -6.58
CA THR A 193 6.21 -11.12 -7.51
C THR A 193 7.28 -11.35 -8.58
N THR A 194 7.76 -10.29 -9.21
CA THR A 194 8.81 -10.36 -10.24
C THR A 194 10.14 -10.96 -9.70
N GLU A 195 10.51 -10.68 -8.45
CA GLU A 195 11.69 -11.32 -7.83
C GLU A 195 11.57 -12.86 -7.84
N HIS A 196 10.39 -13.39 -7.49
CA HIS A 196 10.14 -14.83 -7.51
C HIS A 196 10.07 -15.40 -8.91
N GLU A 197 9.45 -14.70 -9.84
CA GLU A 197 9.40 -15.06 -11.25
C GLU A 197 10.79 -15.19 -11.85
N ILE A 198 11.65 -14.21 -11.61
CA ILE A 198 13.05 -14.21 -12.03
C ILE A 198 13.80 -15.43 -11.50
N ARG A 199 13.62 -15.80 -10.22
CA ARG A 199 14.26 -16.97 -9.61
C ARG A 199 13.77 -18.28 -10.23
N ASN A 200 12.47 -18.43 -10.45
CA ASN A 200 11.90 -19.62 -11.08
C ASN A 200 12.36 -19.75 -12.53
N THR A 201 12.36 -18.65 -13.29
CA THR A 201 12.85 -18.63 -14.67
C THR A 201 14.32 -19.02 -14.74
N ALA A 202 15.16 -18.49 -13.84
CA ALA A 202 16.57 -18.87 -13.76
C ALA A 202 16.76 -20.36 -13.46
N ASN A 203 15.95 -20.93 -12.55
CA ASN A 203 15.99 -22.37 -12.25
C ASN A 203 15.62 -23.22 -13.47
N ILE A 204 14.54 -22.88 -14.17
CA ILE A 204 14.07 -23.64 -15.34
C ILE A 204 15.11 -23.55 -16.48
N ASN A 205 15.59 -22.36 -16.80
CA ASN A 205 16.63 -22.18 -17.81
C ASN A 205 17.95 -22.92 -17.48
N LEU A 206 18.27 -23.06 -16.18
CA LEU A 206 19.41 -23.89 -15.79
C LEU A 206 19.15 -25.36 -16.06
N GLY A 207 17.93 -25.85 -15.83
CA GLY A 207 17.50 -27.23 -16.14
C GLY A 207 17.68 -27.52 -17.62
N ASP A 208 17.17 -26.67 -18.48
CA ASP A 208 17.30 -26.79 -19.94
C ASP A 208 18.76 -26.92 -20.39
N ARG A 209 19.68 -26.20 -19.76
CA ARG A 209 21.13 -26.29 -20.07
C ARG A 209 21.76 -27.63 -19.73
N ILE A 210 21.31 -28.26 -18.69
CA ILE A 210 21.84 -29.57 -18.26
C ILE A 210 21.01 -30.74 -18.77
N GLY A 211 20.03 -30.47 -19.65
CA GLY A 211 19.11 -31.48 -20.19
C GLY A 211 18.18 -32.11 -19.15
N ASN A 212 17.90 -31.38 -18.05
CA ASN A 212 16.98 -31.82 -17.01
C ASN A 212 15.69 -31.01 -17.06
N HIS A 213 14.58 -31.66 -17.39
CA HIS A 213 13.27 -31.06 -17.52
C HIS A 213 12.33 -31.41 -16.34
N LEU A 214 12.89 -31.91 -15.23
CA LEU A 214 12.15 -32.22 -14.02
C LEU A 214 12.44 -31.18 -12.94
N VAL A 215 11.37 -30.58 -12.42
CA VAL A 215 11.45 -29.61 -11.31
C VAL A 215 10.58 -30.05 -10.15
N ARG A 216 11.07 -29.79 -8.94
CA ARG A 216 10.32 -29.99 -7.70
C ARG A 216 9.88 -28.66 -7.15
N ILE A 217 8.57 -28.51 -6.90
CA ILE A 217 8.02 -27.32 -6.25
C ILE A 217 8.33 -27.37 -4.74
N SER A 218 8.91 -26.31 -4.23
CA SER A 218 9.26 -26.20 -2.80
C SER A 218 8.03 -26.34 -1.89
N SER A 219 8.23 -26.84 -0.66
CA SER A 219 7.18 -26.95 0.34
C SER A 219 7.32 -25.86 1.40
N HIS A 220 6.23 -25.22 1.76
CA HIS A 220 6.20 -24.16 2.77
C HIS A 220 5.15 -24.43 3.84
N SER A 221 5.51 -24.23 5.08
CA SER A 221 4.55 -24.13 6.18
C SER A 221 3.72 -22.85 6.01
N GLY A 222 2.38 -23.00 5.90
CA GLY A 222 1.47 -21.90 5.63
C GLY A 222 1.37 -21.54 4.14
N ALA A 223 1.40 -22.54 3.27
CA ALA A 223 1.02 -22.42 1.86
C ALA A 223 -0.45 -22.00 1.75
N CYS A 224 -0.76 -21.20 0.72
CA CYS A 224 -2.14 -20.78 0.45
C CYS A 224 -2.99 -21.94 -0.12
N PRO A 225 -4.33 -21.80 -0.15
CA PRO A 225 -5.19 -22.84 -0.70
C PRO A 225 -4.86 -23.23 -2.15
N ILE A 226 -4.41 -22.25 -2.98
CA ILE A 226 -4.02 -22.51 -4.38
C ILE A 226 -2.78 -23.41 -4.43
N CYS A 227 -1.74 -23.13 -3.62
CA CYS A 227 -0.45 -23.81 -3.70
C CYS A 227 -0.38 -25.12 -2.90
N THR A 228 -1.23 -25.27 -1.88
CA THR A 228 -1.18 -26.44 -0.98
C THR A 228 -1.25 -27.80 -1.72
N PRO A 229 -2.08 -27.98 -2.75
CA PRO A 229 -2.13 -29.25 -3.49
C PRO A 229 -0.87 -29.58 -4.28
N TYR A 230 -0.13 -28.57 -4.71
CA TYR A 230 0.95 -28.69 -5.70
C TYR A 230 2.35 -28.71 -5.11
N GLN A 231 2.54 -28.33 -3.85
CA GLN A 231 3.84 -28.23 -3.23
C GLN A 231 4.48 -29.60 -2.95
N GLY A 232 5.80 -29.66 -3.07
CA GLY A 232 6.62 -30.87 -2.79
C GLY A 232 6.65 -31.89 -3.91
N ARG A 233 5.79 -31.79 -4.92
CA ARG A 233 5.71 -32.67 -6.07
C ARG A 233 6.77 -32.33 -7.12
N VAL A 234 7.10 -33.33 -7.94
CA VAL A 234 7.94 -33.18 -9.12
C VAL A 234 7.02 -33.08 -10.36
N TYR A 235 7.42 -32.23 -11.28
CA TYR A 235 6.71 -31.93 -12.52
C TYR A 235 7.67 -31.95 -13.71
N SER A 236 7.18 -32.37 -14.89
CA SER A 236 7.86 -32.13 -16.16
C SER A 236 7.60 -30.70 -16.67
N THR A 237 8.62 -30.01 -17.21
CA THR A 237 8.50 -28.65 -17.75
C THR A 237 8.26 -28.61 -19.25
N ASP A 238 8.46 -29.71 -19.98
CA ASP A 238 8.40 -29.81 -21.43
C ASP A 238 7.59 -30.99 -21.98
N MET A 239 6.88 -31.72 -21.11
CA MET A 239 6.12 -32.93 -21.45
C MET A 239 6.99 -34.08 -21.96
N SER A 240 8.31 -34.01 -21.86
CA SER A 240 9.22 -35.09 -22.30
C SER A 240 9.14 -36.35 -21.41
N ASP A 241 8.64 -36.20 -20.18
CA ASP A 241 8.53 -37.29 -19.21
C ASP A 241 7.10 -37.45 -18.69
N GLU A 242 6.34 -38.34 -19.28
CA GLU A 242 4.95 -38.68 -18.94
C GLU A 242 4.79 -39.32 -17.54
N ARG A 243 5.88 -39.74 -16.90
CA ARG A 243 5.85 -40.34 -15.55
C ARG A 243 5.52 -39.30 -14.48
N TYR A 244 5.71 -38.02 -14.77
CA TYR A 244 5.43 -36.89 -13.90
C TYR A 244 4.37 -35.99 -14.52
N PRO A 245 3.50 -35.35 -13.71
CA PRO A 245 2.52 -34.41 -14.23
C PRO A 245 3.21 -33.19 -14.86
N TYR A 246 2.58 -32.66 -15.92
CA TYR A 246 3.09 -31.46 -16.58
C TYR A 246 2.87 -30.20 -15.72
N LEU A 247 3.91 -29.43 -15.53
CA LEU A 247 3.88 -28.25 -14.63
C LEU A 247 2.81 -27.24 -15.04
N TYR A 248 2.69 -27.00 -16.33
CA TYR A 248 1.81 -25.96 -16.85
C TYR A 248 0.34 -26.41 -17.07
N ASP A 249 0.02 -27.64 -16.71
CA ASP A 249 -1.38 -28.12 -16.52
C ASP A 249 -1.88 -27.79 -15.10
N THR A 250 -1.02 -27.25 -14.25
CA THR A 250 -1.37 -26.73 -12.92
C THR A 250 -1.59 -25.20 -13.00
N PRO A 251 -2.04 -24.55 -11.92
CA PRO A 251 -2.10 -23.07 -11.88
C PRO A 251 -0.75 -22.35 -12.02
N PHE A 252 0.38 -23.07 -12.16
CA PHE A 252 1.69 -22.48 -12.41
C PHE A 252 1.75 -21.90 -13.83
N SER A 253 1.79 -20.59 -13.93
CA SER A 253 1.79 -19.88 -15.22
C SER A 253 3.11 -20.05 -15.96
N ARG A 254 3.05 -20.42 -17.25
CA ARG A 254 4.23 -20.44 -18.14
C ARG A 254 4.77 -19.02 -18.39
N GLU A 255 3.88 -18.02 -18.47
CA GLU A 255 4.25 -16.64 -18.73
C GLU A 255 4.99 -16.01 -17.55
N TYR A 256 4.46 -16.23 -16.34
CA TYR A 256 4.97 -15.61 -15.12
C TYR A 256 5.84 -16.54 -14.26
N GLN A 257 5.99 -17.80 -14.64
CA GLN A 257 6.78 -18.81 -13.89
C GLN A 257 6.43 -18.83 -12.40
N ASN A 258 5.12 -18.76 -12.08
CA ASN A 258 4.62 -18.65 -10.72
C ASN A 258 3.15 -19.13 -10.64
N PHE A 259 2.66 -19.53 -9.44
CA PHE A 259 1.25 -19.94 -9.25
C PHE A 259 0.29 -18.75 -9.16
N HIS A 260 0.70 -17.65 -8.58
CA HIS A 260 -0.09 -16.44 -8.37
C HIS A 260 0.78 -15.29 -7.84
N PRO A 261 0.34 -14.04 -7.92
CA PRO A 261 1.04 -12.92 -7.30
C PRO A 261 1.35 -13.16 -5.82
N ARG A 262 2.55 -12.78 -5.37
CA ARG A 262 3.10 -13.04 -4.02
C ARG A 262 3.27 -14.52 -3.65
N CYS A 263 3.24 -15.43 -4.59
CA CYS A 263 3.66 -16.81 -4.37
C CYS A 263 5.14 -16.85 -3.93
N ARG A 264 5.50 -17.82 -3.07
CA ARG A 264 6.88 -17.99 -2.59
C ARG A 264 7.43 -19.36 -2.91
N HIS A 265 6.69 -20.15 -3.70
CA HIS A 265 7.14 -21.47 -4.12
C HIS A 265 8.20 -21.31 -5.21
N VAL A 266 9.26 -22.08 -5.08
CA VAL A 266 10.37 -22.14 -6.03
C VAL A 266 10.36 -23.48 -6.70
N ALA A 267 10.47 -23.49 -8.04
CA ALA A 267 10.71 -24.68 -8.83
C ALA A 267 12.21 -24.98 -8.82
N THR A 268 12.65 -26.01 -8.13
CA THR A 268 14.05 -26.44 -8.05
C THR A 268 14.30 -27.68 -8.89
N GLN A 269 15.50 -27.86 -9.43
CA GLN A 269 15.85 -29.02 -10.22
C GLN A 269 15.68 -30.32 -9.43
N TYR A 270 14.99 -31.30 -10.00
CA TYR A 270 14.92 -32.68 -9.53
C TYR A 270 15.71 -33.55 -10.50
N ILE A 271 16.79 -34.13 -10.05
CA ILE A 271 17.73 -34.86 -10.90
C ILE A 271 17.64 -36.34 -10.54
N GLU A 272 16.85 -37.10 -11.31
CA GLU A 272 16.54 -38.52 -11.01
C GLU A 272 17.76 -39.40 -10.84
N GLU A 273 18.82 -39.18 -11.61
CA GLU A 273 20.06 -39.98 -11.55
C GLU A 273 20.80 -39.86 -10.20
N LEU A 274 20.42 -38.88 -9.37
CA LEU A 274 20.98 -38.70 -8.04
C LEU A 274 20.16 -39.36 -6.93
N HIS A 275 19.05 -40.01 -7.27
CA HIS A 275 18.14 -40.69 -6.36
C HIS A 275 18.13 -42.22 -6.67
N THR A 276 17.76 -43.03 -5.66
CA THR A 276 17.57 -44.47 -5.91
C THR A 276 16.29 -44.73 -6.70
N PRO A 277 16.18 -45.89 -7.39
CA PRO A 277 14.95 -46.26 -8.08
C PRO A 277 13.70 -46.24 -7.17
N GLU A 278 13.86 -46.65 -5.90
CA GLU A 278 12.78 -46.68 -4.92
C GLU A 278 12.38 -45.25 -4.47
N GLU A 279 13.34 -44.32 -4.40
CA GLU A 279 13.07 -42.91 -4.12
C GLU A 279 12.32 -42.26 -5.29
N ASN A 280 12.75 -42.51 -6.50
CA ASN A 280 12.09 -42.03 -7.71
C ASN A 280 10.67 -42.59 -7.85
N ALA A 281 10.46 -43.89 -7.63
CA ALA A 281 9.12 -44.48 -7.64
C ALA A 281 8.18 -43.85 -6.62
N ARG A 282 8.65 -43.66 -5.39
CA ARG A 282 7.89 -42.95 -4.34
C ARG A 282 7.57 -41.51 -4.71
N MET A 283 8.51 -40.83 -5.38
CA MET A 283 8.29 -39.43 -5.81
C MET A 283 7.31 -39.35 -6.98
N GLN A 284 7.33 -40.33 -7.91
CA GLN A 284 6.33 -40.45 -8.98
C GLN A 284 4.92 -40.66 -8.41
N GLU A 285 4.76 -41.65 -7.52
CA GLU A 285 3.49 -41.91 -6.84
C GLU A 285 2.97 -40.65 -6.11
N PHE A 286 3.86 -40.00 -5.35
CA PHE A 286 3.53 -38.78 -4.65
C PHE A 286 3.12 -37.61 -5.58
N SER A 287 3.78 -37.49 -6.73
CA SER A 287 3.54 -36.40 -7.69
C SER A 287 2.25 -36.61 -8.49
N ASN A 288 1.87 -37.86 -8.75
CA ASN A 288 0.67 -38.24 -9.51
C ASN A 288 -0.59 -38.40 -8.64
N ARG A 289 -0.50 -38.23 -7.31
CA ARG A 289 -1.69 -38.27 -6.44
C ARG A 289 -2.66 -37.17 -6.81
N ASP A 290 -3.94 -37.33 -6.46
CA ASP A 290 -4.98 -36.32 -6.66
C ASP A 290 -4.55 -34.92 -6.17
N PHE A 291 -4.97 -33.90 -6.89
CA PHE A 291 -4.76 -32.49 -6.47
C PHE A 291 -5.75 -32.06 -5.39
N ASP A 292 -6.86 -32.76 -5.20
CA ASP A 292 -7.74 -32.52 -4.06
C ASP A 292 -7.11 -33.04 -2.77
N VAL A 293 -6.93 -32.16 -1.80
CA VAL A 293 -6.32 -32.52 -0.51
C VAL A 293 -7.19 -33.52 0.23
N GLY A 294 -6.64 -34.70 0.50
CA GLY A 294 -7.37 -35.82 1.10
C GLY A 294 -8.03 -36.76 0.09
N GLY A 295 -7.90 -36.49 -1.22
CA GLY A 295 -8.31 -37.38 -2.29
C GLY A 295 -7.39 -38.62 -2.47
N SER A 296 -7.47 -39.26 -3.63
CA SER A 296 -6.69 -40.46 -3.93
C SER A 296 -5.17 -40.23 -3.79
N GLY A 297 -4.45 -41.19 -3.20
CA GLY A 297 -3.01 -41.10 -2.95
C GLY A 297 -2.59 -40.23 -1.75
N TRP A 298 -3.53 -39.61 -1.02
CA TRP A 298 -3.21 -38.88 0.22
C TRP A 298 -3.29 -39.79 1.45
N THR A 299 -2.26 -39.81 2.27
CA THR A 299 -2.37 -40.40 3.61
C THR A 299 -3.05 -39.43 4.57
N LYS A 300 -3.70 -39.95 5.61
CA LYS A 300 -4.32 -39.12 6.68
C LYS A 300 -3.35 -38.09 7.26
N LYS A 301 -2.10 -38.52 7.56
CA LYS A 301 -1.05 -37.63 8.07
C LYS A 301 -0.72 -36.47 7.11
N GLN A 302 -0.71 -36.71 5.82
CA GLN A 302 -0.45 -35.67 4.81
C GLN A 302 -1.62 -34.70 4.69
N ALA A 303 -2.87 -35.18 4.72
CA ALA A 303 -4.05 -34.34 4.73
C ALA A 303 -4.10 -33.43 5.98
N GLU A 304 -3.86 -33.98 7.18
CA GLU A 304 -3.78 -33.19 8.42
C GLU A 304 -2.64 -32.15 8.38
N ALA A 305 -1.48 -32.48 7.79
CA ALA A 305 -0.39 -31.52 7.61
C ALA A 305 -0.76 -30.38 6.66
N ALA A 306 -1.51 -30.65 5.61
CA ALA A 306 -2.03 -29.65 4.68
C ALA A 306 -3.05 -28.73 5.37
N GLU A 307 -3.97 -29.28 6.16
CA GLU A 307 -4.91 -28.48 6.98
C GLU A 307 -4.20 -27.53 7.96
N LYS A 308 -3.23 -28.04 8.71
CA LYS A 308 -2.38 -27.22 9.62
C LYS A 308 -1.64 -26.13 8.85
N SER A 309 -1.21 -26.39 7.62
CA SER A 309 -0.58 -25.40 6.75
C SER A 309 -1.56 -24.27 6.37
N LEU A 310 -2.81 -24.63 6.01
CA LEU A 310 -3.87 -23.67 5.70
C LEU A 310 -4.26 -22.81 6.91
N GLU A 311 -4.31 -23.40 8.11
CA GLU A 311 -4.55 -22.64 9.35
C GLU A 311 -3.46 -21.60 9.58
N ARG A 312 -2.18 -21.99 9.47
CA ARG A 312 -1.04 -21.06 9.56
C ARG A 312 -1.11 -19.96 8.51
N TYR A 313 -1.56 -20.28 7.29
CA TYR A 313 -1.81 -19.28 6.25
C TYR A 313 -2.87 -18.26 6.69
N ARG A 314 -4.02 -18.73 7.22
CA ARG A 314 -5.10 -17.86 7.72
C ARG A 314 -4.62 -16.91 8.84
N LEU A 315 -3.85 -17.43 9.80
CA LEU A 315 -3.25 -16.63 10.86
C LEU A 315 -2.29 -15.56 10.32
N LYS A 316 -1.46 -15.94 9.34
CA LYS A 316 -0.56 -15.00 8.67
C LYS A 316 -1.33 -13.92 7.91
N GLN A 317 -2.41 -14.26 7.22
CA GLN A 317 -3.26 -13.28 6.53
C GLN A 317 -3.93 -12.32 7.51
N ALA A 318 -4.38 -12.79 8.66
CA ALA A 318 -4.93 -11.94 9.72
C ALA A 318 -3.88 -10.95 10.25
N ARG A 319 -2.63 -11.41 10.45
CA ARG A 319 -1.51 -10.54 10.85
C ARG A 319 -1.18 -9.50 9.79
N ASN A 320 -1.15 -9.88 8.51
CA ASN A 320 -0.88 -8.96 7.40
C ASN A 320 -1.99 -7.91 7.27
N ARG A 321 -3.26 -8.28 7.45
CA ARG A 321 -4.38 -7.32 7.49
C ARG A 321 -4.20 -6.28 8.60
N ARG A 322 -3.84 -6.71 9.82
CA ARG A 322 -3.54 -5.78 10.93
C ARG A 322 -2.39 -4.84 10.59
N LEU A 323 -1.32 -5.36 9.96
CA LEU A 323 -0.19 -4.54 9.53
C LEU A 323 -0.62 -3.48 8.51
N TYR A 324 -1.45 -3.85 7.55
CA TYR A 324 -1.99 -2.93 6.53
C TYR A 324 -2.90 -1.85 7.15
N GLU A 325 -3.75 -2.21 8.11
CA GLU A 325 -4.56 -1.22 8.83
C GLU A 325 -3.71 -0.27 9.68
N ASP A 326 -2.62 -0.79 10.29
CA ASP A 326 -1.65 0.05 10.99
C ASP A 326 -0.96 1.05 10.03
N GLN A 327 -0.61 0.62 8.80
CA GLN A 327 -0.03 1.51 7.78
C GLN A 327 -1.01 2.61 7.37
N LYS A 328 -2.27 2.27 7.09
CA LYS A 328 -3.33 3.26 6.80
C LYS A 328 -3.52 4.23 7.96
N GLN A 329 -3.51 3.73 9.18
CA GLN A 329 -3.64 4.57 10.37
C GLN A 329 -2.43 5.51 10.49
N TYR A 330 -1.21 5.01 10.31
CA TYR A 330 0.01 5.83 10.33
C TYR A 330 -0.03 6.94 9.27
N ALA A 331 -0.41 6.63 8.04
CA ALA A 331 -0.55 7.63 6.99
C ALA A 331 -1.54 8.74 7.37
N ARG A 332 -2.70 8.39 7.94
CA ARG A 332 -3.67 9.36 8.45
C ARG A 332 -3.10 10.22 9.59
N TYR A 333 -2.36 9.61 10.51
CA TYR A 333 -1.73 10.33 11.61
C TYR A 333 -0.64 11.28 11.12
N ARG A 334 0.18 10.84 10.16
CA ARG A 334 1.18 11.70 9.50
C ARG A 334 0.54 12.92 8.82
N LEU A 335 -0.55 12.71 8.08
CA LEU A 335 -1.27 13.80 7.41
C LEU A 335 -1.85 14.82 8.38
N VAL A 336 -2.30 14.40 9.57
CA VAL A 336 -2.96 15.28 10.55
C VAL A 336 -1.97 15.94 11.50
N LEU A 337 -0.97 15.19 11.97
CA LEU A 337 -0.02 15.63 12.99
C LEU A 337 1.25 16.25 12.40
N GLY A 338 1.53 16.05 11.11
CA GLY A 338 2.75 16.59 10.48
C GLY A 338 4.02 16.11 11.19
N ASP A 339 4.84 17.03 11.64
CA ASP A 339 6.12 16.77 12.32
C ASP A 339 5.94 16.17 13.73
N ASP A 340 4.79 16.37 14.36
CA ASP A 340 4.45 15.78 15.67
C ASP A 340 4.11 14.28 15.59
N ALA A 341 3.90 13.75 14.38
CA ALA A 341 3.69 12.32 14.19
C ALA A 341 4.97 11.52 14.45
N PRO A 342 4.86 10.24 14.87
CA PRO A 342 6.02 9.35 14.94
C PRO A 342 6.80 9.35 13.63
N LYS A 343 8.12 9.52 13.69
CA LYS A 343 8.98 9.72 12.50
C LYS A 343 8.95 8.56 11.50
N THR A 344 8.73 7.32 11.98
CA THR A 344 8.69 6.14 11.11
C THR A 344 7.52 5.23 11.48
N PHE A 345 7.07 4.43 10.53
CA PHE A 345 6.04 3.43 10.75
C PHE A 345 6.42 2.41 11.85
N SER A 346 7.68 2.03 11.95
CA SER A 346 8.15 1.10 12.99
C SER A 346 8.04 1.72 14.39
N VAL A 347 8.38 3.01 14.54
CA VAL A 347 8.22 3.77 15.78
C VAL A 347 6.74 3.90 16.15
N PHE A 348 5.88 4.25 15.17
CA PHE A 348 4.43 4.31 15.37
C PHE A 348 3.87 3.00 15.90
N ARG A 349 4.21 1.86 15.27
CA ARG A 349 3.74 0.55 15.71
C ARG A 349 4.23 0.18 17.11
N ARG A 350 5.48 0.50 17.44
CA ARG A 350 6.05 0.26 18.77
C ARG A 350 5.29 1.05 19.84
N ILE A 351 5.04 2.34 19.60
CA ILE A 351 4.29 3.21 20.52
C ILE A 351 2.85 2.70 20.67
N LYS A 352 2.18 2.35 19.55
CA LYS A 352 0.82 1.80 19.56
C LYS A 352 0.74 0.47 20.31
N ALA A 353 1.71 -0.42 20.12
CA ALA A 353 1.73 -1.73 20.78
C ALA A 353 2.01 -1.65 22.29
N ALA A 354 2.73 -0.64 22.73
CA ALA A 354 2.97 -0.38 24.15
C ALA A 354 1.73 0.13 24.87
N ASP A 355 0.75 0.68 24.17
CA ASP A 355 -0.53 1.25 24.66
C ASP A 355 -0.38 2.13 25.91
N GLY A 356 0.78 2.81 26.02
CA GLY A 356 1.15 3.63 27.15
C GLY A 356 0.69 5.10 27.00
N GLU A 357 1.20 5.94 27.90
CA GLU A 357 0.89 7.39 27.95
C GLU A 357 1.17 8.07 26.59
N ARG A 358 2.33 7.80 25.97
CA ARG A 358 2.70 8.38 24.68
C ARG A 358 1.71 8.04 23.55
N TRP A 359 1.11 6.86 23.56
CA TRP A 359 0.06 6.50 22.58
C TRP A 359 -1.21 7.30 22.83
N ARG A 360 -1.61 7.48 24.10
CA ARG A 360 -2.79 8.27 24.48
C ARG A 360 -2.62 9.75 24.10
N GLU A 361 -1.45 10.32 24.32
CA GLU A 361 -1.13 11.70 23.89
C GLU A 361 -1.28 11.86 22.37
N ILE A 362 -0.67 10.97 21.60
CA ILE A 362 -0.77 10.98 20.13
C ILE A 362 -2.22 10.86 19.67
N GLN A 363 -3.00 9.97 20.30
CA GLN A 363 -4.43 9.84 19.99
C GLN A 363 -5.24 11.10 20.33
N GLN A 364 -4.95 11.74 21.46
CA GLN A 364 -5.62 12.97 21.87
C GLN A 364 -5.27 14.11 20.90
N GLN A 365 -4.00 14.26 20.55
CA GLN A 365 -3.53 15.27 19.60
C GLN A 365 -4.15 15.03 18.21
N TYR A 366 -4.19 13.78 17.74
CA TYR A 366 -4.87 13.43 16.50
C TYR A 366 -6.36 13.78 16.54
N LYS A 367 -7.09 13.45 17.61
CA LYS A 367 -8.50 13.80 17.77
C LYS A 367 -8.72 15.33 17.78
N ARG A 368 -7.80 16.06 18.39
CA ARG A 368 -7.83 17.53 18.45
C ARG A 368 -7.68 18.14 17.06
N LEU A 369 -6.75 17.64 16.24
CA LEU A 369 -6.38 18.21 14.96
C LEU A 369 -7.10 17.61 13.75
N ASN A 370 -7.63 16.40 13.86
CA ASN A 370 -8.20 15.68 12.69
C ASN A 370 -9.32 16.45 11.99
N ASN A 371 -10.14 17.19 12.74
CA ASN A 371 -11.23 18.03 12.25
C ASN A 371 -10.90 19.52 12.37
N ALA A 372 -9.63 19.90 12.60
CA ALA A 372 -9.26 21.29 12.68
C ALA A 372 -9.52 22.01 11.35
N THR A 373 -9.95 23.27 11.45
CA THR A 373 -10.23 24.13 10.30
C THR A 373 -9.70 25.53 10.58
N GLY A 374 -9.40 26.30 9.54
CA GLY A 374 -9.09 27.70 9.68
C GLY A 374 -10.35 28.55 9.92
N LEU A 375 -10.23 29.57 10.74
CA LEU A 375 -11.27 30.59 10.88
C LEU A 375 -11.39 31.38 9.57
N GLN A 376 -12.56 31.40 8.94
CA GLN A 376 -12.72 32.00 7.60
C GLN A 376 -12.89 33.52 7.62
N GLU A 377 -13.26 34.07 8.77
CA GLU A 377 -13.39 35.53 9.00
C GLU A 377 -12.71 35.92 10.30
N GLN A 378 -12.27 37.16 10.42
CA GLN A 378 -11.77 37.62 11.71
C GLN A 378 -12.95 37.80 12.70
N LEU A 379 -12.74 37.43 13.97
CA LEU A 379 -13.78 37.55 15.00
C LEU A 379 -13.38 38.60 16.03
N PRO A 380 -14.12 39.71 16.14
CA PRO A 380 -13.89 40.69 17.17
C PRO A 380 -14.39 40.18 18.55
N PHE A 381 -13.70 40.57 19.60
CA PHE A 381 -14.13 40.31 20.96
C PHE A 381 -13.74 41.47 21.89
N VAL A 382 -14.45 41.57 23.01
CA VAL A 382 -14.13 42.47 24.10
C VAL A 382 -13.95 41.63 25.35
N TYR A 383 -12.83 41.77 26.03
CA TYR A 383 -12.55 41.06 27.26
C TYR A 383 -11.82 42.01 28.24
N ASN A 384 -12.31 42.12 29.46
CA ASN A 384 -11.82 43.04 30.47
C ASN A 384 -11.67 44.49 29.95
N GLY A 385 -12.68 44.96 29.17
CA GLY A 385 -12.71 46.32 28.60
C GLY A 385 -11.78 46.58 27.41
N LYS A 386 -10.95 45.61 27.02
CA LYS A 386 -10.06 45.68 25.84
C LYS A 386 -10.72 45.10 24.62
N LYS A 387 -10.72 45.88 23.52
CA LYS A 387 -11.16 45.38 22.20
C LYS A 387 -10.00 44.68 21.49
N ALA A 388 -10.23 43.48 20.99
CA ALA A 388 -9.28 42.69 20.21
C ALA A 388 -10.02 41.87 19.17
N PHE A 389 -9.29 41.11 18.37
CA PHE A 389 -9.86 40.18 17.39
C PHE A 389 -9.02 38.91 17.25
N ILE A 390 -9.69 37.82 16.93
CA ILE A 390 -9.04 36.59 16.47
C ILE A 390 -8.82 36.74 14.97
N PRO A 391 -7.57 36.66 14.47
CA PRO A 391 -7.29 36.83 13.05
C PRO A 391 -7.95 35.74 12.17
N LYS A 392 -8.28 36.11 10.94
CA LYS A 392 -8.63 35.14 9.89
C LYS A 392 -7.50 34.12 9.75
N ASN A 393 -7.84 32.89 9.40
CA ASN A 393 -6.93 31.75 9.27
C ASN A 393 -6.37 31.22 10.61
N THR A 394 -6.77 31.75 11.73
CA THR A 394 -6.46 31.14 13.03
C THR A 394 -7.03 29.73 13.09
N MET A 395 -6.22 28.77 13.53
CA MET A 395 -6.62 27.38 13.59
C MET A 395 -7.65 27.13 14.69
N ILE A 396 -8.82 26.63 14.31
CA ILE A 396 -9.85 26.11 15.22
C ILE A 396 -9.62 24.61 15.39
N THR A 397 -9.38 24.17 16.60
CA THR A 397 -9.12 22.75 16.94
C THR A 397 -10.29 22.12 17.68
N SER A 398 -10.25 20.81 17.92
CA SER A 398 -11.29 20.07 18.66
C SER A 398 -12.70 20.26 18.10
N VAL A 399 -12.82 20.40 16.79
CA VAL A 399 -14.08 20.66 16.10
C VAL A 399 -15.04 19.48 16.24
N LYS A 400 -16.29 19.80 16.59
CA LYS A 400 -17.39 18.83 16.73
C LYS A 400 -18.67 19.38 16.10
N VAL A 401 -19.45 18.49 15.47
CA VAL A 401 -20.83 18.78 15.07
C VAL A 401 -21.72 18.65 16.30
N ILE A 402 -22.49 19.68 16.60
CA ILE A 402 -23.40 19.73 17.76
C ILE A 402 -24.89 19.76 17.40
N ALA A 403 -25.22 20.08 16.14
CA ALA A 403 -26.57 19.95 15.60
C ALA A 403 -26.53 19.87 14.06
N GLY A 404 -27.58 19.34 13.42
CA GLY A 404 -27.75 19.25 11.97
C GLY A 404 -27.31 17.90 11.38
N ALA A 405 -26.80 17.93 10.17
CA ALA A 405 -26.41 16.71 9.43
C ALA A 405 -25.48 15.81 10.26
N GLY A 406 -25.79 14.52 10.31
CA GLY A 406 -24.97 13.49 10.99
C GLY A 406 -25.15 13.40 12.51
N VAL A 407 -26.03 14.19 13.13
CA VAL A 407 -26.35 14.12 14.57
C VAL A 407 -27.85 14.20 14.82
N LYS A 408 -28.32 13.65 15.96
CA LYS A 408 -29.75 13.62 16.30
C LYS A 408 -30.36 15.02 16.51
N ARG A 409 -29.59 15.98 16.99
CA ARG A 409 -30.06 17.33 17.30
C ARG A 409 -30.26 18.13 16.03
N LYS A 410 -31.45 18.72 15.84
CA LYS A 410 -31.74 19.63 14.73
C LYS A 410 -31.19 21.04 14.99
N ILE A 411 -31.00 21.81 13.92
CA ILE A 411 -30.64 23.24 14.00
C ILE A 411 -31.93 24.03 14.05
N ASP A 412 -32.24 24.69 15.17
CA ASP A 412 -33.47 25.43 15.38
C ASP A 412 -33.72 26.56 14.35
N VAL A 413 -32.64 27.15 13.85
CA VAL A 413 -32.64 28.27 12.89
C VAL A 413 -32.39 27.83 11.45
N VAL A 414 -32.48 26.56 11.11
CA VAL A 414 -32.12 26.05 9.77
C VAL A 414 -32.90 26.72 8.65
N GLY A 415 -34.21 26.99 8.85
CA GLY A 415 -35.05 27.67 7.87
C GLY A 415 -34.51 29.08 7.52
N ARG A 416 -34.07 29.85 8.53
CA ARG A 416 -33.43 31.15 8.30
C ARG A 416 -32.12 31.02 7.53
N LEU A 417 -31.30 30.00 7.83
CA LEU A 417 -30.05 29.77 7.13
C LEU A 417 -30.28 29.43 5.66
N ILE A 418 -31.30 28.60 5.38
CA ILE A 418 -31.70 28.23 4.02
C ILE A 418 -32.15 29.47 3.23
N ILE A 419 -33.01 30.31 3.83
CA ILE A 419 -33.49 31.56 3.18
C ILE A 419 -32.32 32.51 2.88
N GLN A 420 -31.37 32.64 3.83
CA GLN A 420 -30.29 33.62 3.72
C GLN A 420 -29.12 33.12 2.84
N TYR A 421 -28.80 31.83 2.88
CA TYR A 421 -27.59 31.26 2.29
C TYR A 421 -27.84 30.07 1.36
N GLY A 422 -29.10 29.67 1.19
CA GLY A 422 -29.51 28.54 0.33
C GLY A 422 -29.25 27.16 0.91
N GLY A 423 -29.41 26.13 0.08
CA GLY A 423 -29.24 24.73 0.42
C GLY A 423 -30.47 24.07 1.02
N THR A 424 -30.30 22.81 1.48
CA THR A 424 -31.33 22.03 2.17
C THR A 424 -30.96 21.83 3.64
N ALA A 425 -31.92 21.44 4.47
CA ALA A 425 -31.68 21.24 5.91
C ALA A 425 -30.61 20.17 6.20
N GLU A 426 -30.50 19.18 5.34
CA GLU A 426 -29.58 18.06 5.43
C GLU A 426 -28.12 18.45 5.13
N GLU A 427 -27.89 19.59 4.48
CA GLU A 427 -26.56 20.11 4.16
C GLU A 427 -25.97 20.92 5.30
N TRP A 428 -26.79 21.37 6.26
CA TRP A 428 -26.35 22.24 7.31
C TRP A 428 -25.90 21.51 8.58
N THR A 429 -24.76 21.92 9.12
CA THR A 429 -24.26 21.53 10.43
C THR A 429 -24.02 22.74 11.31
N LYS A 430 -24.23 22.58 12.61
CA LYS A 430 -23.76 23.53 13.62
C LYS A 430 -22.55 22.93 14.32
N ARG A 431 -21.45 23.66 14.31
CA ARG A 431 -20.17 23.20 14.84
C ARG A 431 -19.69 24.07 16.00
N VAL A 432 -18.85 23.48 16.82
CA VAL A 432 -18.09 24.13 17.87
C VAL A 432 -16.66 23.68 17.80
N GLY A 433 -15.72 24.57 18.07
CA GLY A 433 -14.29 24.27 18.17
C GLY A 433 -13.59 25.25 19.09
N LYS A 434 -12.29 25.05 19.31
CA LYS A 434 -11.48 25.87 20.21
C LYS A 434 -10.39 26.59 19.45
N VAL A 435 -10.22 27.87 19.75
CA VAL A 435 -9.01 28.65 19.42
C VAL A 435 -8.24 28.87 20.70
N GLU A 436 -6.95 28.61 20.67
CA GLU A 436 -6.05 28.84 21.82
C GLU A 436 -5.04 29.90 21.46
N SER A 437 -4.93 30.94 22.33
CA SER A 437 -3.84 31.91 22.34
C SER A 437 -2.96 31.67 23.57
N ASP A 438 -1.95 32.51 23.75
CA ASP A 438 -1.06 32.41 24.92
C ASP A 438 -1.80 32.59 26.25
N GLN A 439 -2.82 33.45 26.27
CA GLN A 439 -3.55 33.82 27.47
C GLN A 439 -4.97 33.26 27.56
N TYR A 440 -5.60 32.94 26.43
CA TYR A 440 -7.02 32.61 26.36
C TYR A 440 -7.33 31.37 25.57
N ILE A 441 -8.44 30.70 25.95
CA ILE A 441 -9.11 29.67 25.16
C ILE A 441 -10.49 30.21 24.76
N PHE A 442 -10.78 30.24 23.48
CA PHE A 442 -12.04 30.70 22.91
C PHE A 442 -12.87 29.53 22.41
N ASP A 443 -14.12 29.42 22.81
CA ASP A 443 -15.08 28.49 22.22
C ASP A 443 -15.77 29.20 21.05
N ILE A 444 -15.49 28.73 19.83
CA ILE A 444 -16.02 29.28 18.59
C ILE A 444 -17.18 28.38 18.12
N HIS A 445 -18.34 29.00 17.85
CA HIS A 445 -19.49 28.36 17.28
C HIS A 445 -19.77 28.92 15.90
N TRP A 446 -20.10 28.06 14.92
CA TRP A 446 -20.51 28.48 13.58
C TRP A 446 -21.52 27.49 12.99
N TYR A 447 -22.16 27.92 11.91
CA TYR A 447 -22.88 27.04 11.02
C TYR A 447 -22.00 26.73 9.84
N GLU A 448 -22.10 25.53 9.28
CA GLU A 448 -21.31 25.11 8.15
C GLU A 448 -22.16 24.37 7.13
N ARG A 449 -21.95 24.71 5.86
CA ARG A 449 -22.48 24.01 4.70
C ARG A 449 -21.36 23.88 3.69
N ASN A 450 -21.10 22.66 3.22
CA ASN A 450 -20.10 22.35 2.20
C ASN A 450 -18.70 22.93 2.50
N GLY A 451 -18.30 22.96 3.80
CA GLY A 451 -17.01 23.49 4.24
C GLY A 451 -16.92 25.00 4.40
N VAL A 452 -18.00 25.74 4.09
CA VAL A 452 -18.08 27.18 4.32
C VAL A 452 -18.63 27.47 5.70
N GLN A 453 -17.95 28.35 6.45
CA GLN A 453 -18.36 28.81 7.77
C GLN A 453 -19.29 30.04 7.66
N TYR A 454 -20.40 29.98 8.37
CA TYR A 454 -21.39 31.05 8.43
C TYR A 454 -21.65 31.49 9.87
N GLN A 455 -21.75 32.78 10.09
CA GLN A 455 -22.10 33.37 11.39
C GLN A 455 -21.20 32.83 12.53
N ALA A 456 -19.90 32.71 12.28
CA ALA A 456 -18.96 32.35 13.33
C ALA A 456 -18.98 33.37 14.47
N LYS A 457 -18.96 32.85 15.71
CA LYS A 457 -18.97 33.72 16.90
C LYS A 457 -18.29 33.07 18.08
N ILE A 458 -17.70 33.89 18.93
CA ILE A 458 -17.16 33.48 20.21
C ILE A 458 -18.30 33.30 21.19
N LYS A 459 -18.41 32.17 21.85
CA LYS A 459 -19.42 31.86 22.86
C LYS A 459 -18.89 32.00 24.28
N HIS A 460 -17.66 31.51 24.49
CA HIS A 460 -17.01 31.60 25.79
C HIS A 460 -15.53 31.96 25.60
N ILE A 461 -15.02 32.69 26.56
CA ILE A 461 -13.59 33.03 26.69
C ILE A 461 -13.17 32.55 28.08
N LYS A 462 -12.09 31.76 28.15
CA LYS A 462 -11.51 31.27 29.39
C LYS A 462 -10.04 31.68 29.42
N GLU A 463 -9.56 32.22 30.53
CA GLU A 463 -8.14 32.42 30.76
C GLU A 463 -7.44 31.08 30.95
N LYS A 464 -6.21 30.97 30.47
CA LYS A 464 -5.33 29.86 30.77
C LYS A 464 -4.75 30.05 32.17
N GLU A 465 -4.83 29.02 32.97
CA GLU A 465 -4.15 28.94 34.28
C GLU A 465 -2.65 28.89 34.10
#